data_441f8f563199cc2a8efabdb3a3a0f0da
#
_entry.id   441f8f563199cc2a8efabdb3a3a0f0da
#
_cell.length_a   1.000
_cell.length_b   1.000
_cell.length_c   1.000
_cell.angle_alpha   90.00
_cell.angle_beta   90.00
_cell.angle_gamma   90.00
#
_symmetry.space_group_name_H-M   'P 1'
#
loop_
_entity.id
_entity.type
_entity.pdbx_description
1 polymer ?
#
loop_
_entity_poly.entity_id
_entity_poly.type
_entity_poly.pdbx_seq_one_letter_code
_entity_poly.pdbx_strand_id
1 'polypeptide(L)'
;MSVLLPFMSDYQYCPRCAKPLVERTDAIEEGARVRRACPDLDCGFVHWNNPVPVVAAIVEYEGRILLARNAAWPEGTFALITGFLENGETPEEGIAREVLEETSLRAETVELVGVYEFMRKNELIIAYHVRAHGTIALSPELLEYRLVEPARLRPWRAGTGLALAEWMRRRGLPFELVERPGQ
;
A
#
# COMPACT_ATOMS: atom_id res chain seq x y z
N MET A 1 -7.36 -0.65 26.77
CA MET A 1 -7.77 0.58 26.08
C MET A 1 -6.74 0.82 24.99
N SER A 2 -7.05 0.40 23.75
CA SER A 2 -6.19 0.63 22.60
C SER A 2 -6.35 2.08 22.18
N VAL A 3 -5.30 2.87 22.36
CA VAL A 3 -5.26 4.23 21.81
C VAL A 3 -5.15 4.06 20.30
N LEU A 4 -6.28 4.18 19.61
CA LEU A 4 -6.28 4.45 18.19
C LEU A 4 -5.59 5.81 18.01
N LEU A 5 -4.33 5.78 17.59
CA LEU A 5 -3.68 6.98 17.10
C LEU A 5 -4.56 7.51 15.96
N PRO A 6 -5.06 8.76 16.04
CA PRO A 6 -5.82 9.33 14.94
C PRO A 6 -4.90 9.32 13.71
N PHE A 7 -5.41 8.75 12.63
CA PHE A 7 -4.69 8.75 11.36
C PHE A 7 -4.27 10.15 10.99
N MET A 8 -2.99 10.29 10.63
CA MET A 8 -2.24 11.52 10.40
C MET A 8 -2.72 12.33 9.18
N SER A 9 -3.97 12.70 9.14
CA SER A 9 -4.44 13.69 8.15
C SER A 9 -4.92 14.98 8.78
N ASP A 10 -4.63 15.21 10.04
CA ASP A 10 -5.01 16.44 10.70
C ASP A 10 -3.98 17.54 10.47
N TYR A 11 -3.90 18.00 9.21
CA TYR A 11 -3.30 19.29 8.96
C TYR A 11 -4.01 20.33 9.82
N GLN A 12 -3.30 20.88 10.79
CA GLN A 12 -3.83 21.95 11.65
C GLN A 12 -3.63 23.31 11.01
N TYR A 13 -2.56 23.44 10.19
CA TYR A 13 -2.17 24.68 9.54
C TYR A 13 -2.10 24.51 8.03
N CYS A 14 -2.41 25.59 7.32
CA CYS A 14 -2.30 25.65 5.87
C CYS A 14 -0.82 25.50 5.43
N PRO A 15 -0.46 24.52 4.57
CA PRO A 15 0.91 24.34 4.10
C PRO A 15 1.37 25.46 3.15
N ARG A 16 0.45 26.33 2.66
CA ARG A 16 0.77 27.44 1.78
C ARG A 16 1.04 28.74 2.51
N CYS A 17 0.29 29.03 3.58
CA CYS A 17 0.34 30.34 4.25
C CYS A 17 0.37 30.25 5.78
N ALA A 18 0.49 29.06 6.35
CA ALA A 18 0.59 28.76 7.78
C ALA A 18 -0.61 29.23 8.63
N LYS A 19 -1.71 29.73 8.05
CA LYS A 19 -2.93 30.05 8.81
C LYS A 19 -3.57 28.77 9.34
N PRO A 20 -4.18 28.77 10.54
CA PRO A 20 -4.94 27.62 11.03
C PRO A 20 -6.04 27.25 10.05
N LEU A 21 -6.18 25.94 9.75
CA LEU A 21 -7.26 25.45 8.92
C LEU A 21 -8.58 25.43 9.69
N VAL A 22 -9.66 25.73 8.99
CA VAL A 22 -11.03 25.68 9.52
C VAL A 22 -11.86 24.61 8.83
N GLU A 23 -12.90 24.13 9.47
CA GLU A 23 -13.87 23.26 8.83
C GLU A 23 -14.74 24.06 7.87
N ARG A 24 -14.87 23.56 6.64
CA ARG A 24 -15.70 24.14 5.59
C ARG A 24 -16.53 23.04 4.95
N THR A 25 -17.82 23.28 4.80
CA THR A 25 -18.70 22.41 4.06
C THR A 25 -18.73 22.87 2.61
N ASP A 26 -18.16 22.09 1.71
CA ASP A 26 -18.26 22.33 0.28
C ASP A 26 -19.56 21.71 -0.24
N ALA A 27 -20.54 22.57 -0.53
CA ALA A 27 -21.89 22.19 -0.99
C ALA A 27 -21.93 22.01 -2.53
N ILE A 28 -20.90 21.41 -3.15
CA ILE A 28 -20.84 21.38 -4.62
C ILE A 28 -21.59 20.17 -5.21
N GLU A 29 -21.90 19.12 -4.43
CA GLU A 29 -22.62 17.93 -4.89
C GLU A 29 -23.52 17.33 -3.80
N GLU A 30 -24.46 16.47 -4.19
CA GLU A 30 -25.23 15.62 -3.26
C GLU A 30 -24.26 14.82 -2.36
N GLY A 31 -24.20 15.19 -1.08
CA GLY A 31 -23.29 14.59 -0.10
C GLY A 31 -22.19 15.57 0.37
N ALA A 32 -22.57 16.80 0.72
CA ALA A 32 -21.69 17.80 1.31
C ALA A 32 -20.72 17.20 2.34
N ARG A 33 -19.42 17.20 2.04
CA ARG A 33 -18.38 16.72 2.95
C ARG A 33 -17.75 17.91 3.67
N VAL A 34 -17.60 17.77 4.98
CA VAL A 34 -16.79 18.71 5.77
C VAL A 34 -15.32 18.48 5.44
N ARG A 35 -14.62 19.53 5.05
CA ARG A 35 -13.19 19.51 4.73
C ARG A 35 -12.46 20.56 5.54
N ARG A 36 -11.19 20.32 5.82
CA ARG A 36 -10.33 21.37 6.36
C ARG A 36 -9.83 22.25 5.22
N ALA A 37 -10.03 23.56 5.34
CA ALA A 37 -9.66 24.53 4.33
C ALA A 37 -8.99 25.75 4.94
N CYS A 38 -8.20 26.45 4.16
CA CYS A 38 -7.65 27.73 4.54
C CYS A 38 -8.79 28.77 4.65
N PRO A 39 -8.87 29.55 5.75
CA PRO A 39 -9.86 30.61 5.88
C PRO A 39 -9.62 31.78 4.91
N ASP A 40 -8.40 31.90 4.39
CA ASP A 40 -8.02 32.87 3.39
C ASP A 40 -8.48 32.40 2.00
N LEU A 41 -9.48 33.09 1.45
CA LEU A 41 -10.05 32.74 0.15
C LEU A 41 -9.05 32.93 -1.00
N ASP A 42 -8.12 33.89 -0.88
CA ASP A 42 -7.07 34.13 -1.88
C ASP A 42 -6.03 33.01 -1.89
N CYS A 43 -5.83 32.34 -0.75
CA CYS A 43 -4.95 31.19 -0.63
C CYS A 43 -5.56 29.94 -1.30
N GLY A 44 -6.86 29.72 -1.14
CA GLY A 44 -7.64 28.66 -1.79
C GLY A 44 -7.25 27.21 -1.42
N PHE A 45 -6.42 26.97 -0.41
CA PHE A 45 -6.03 25.63 -0.02
C PHE A 45 -7.20 24.86 0.61
N VAL A 46 -7.42 23.62 0.12
CA VAL A 46 -8.36 22.65 0.68
C VAL A 46 -7.63 21.34 0.91
N HIS A 47 -7.75 20.78 2.11
CA HIS A 47 -7.26 19.43 2.41
C HIS A 47 -8.33 18.41 1.98
N TRP A 48 -8.10 17.76 0.85
CA TRP A 48 -9.04 16.80 0.25
C TRP A 48 -9.12 15.47 0.99
N ASN A 49 -8.09 15.14 1.76
CA ASN A 49 -7.93 13.85 2.43
C ASN A 49 -8.09 12.65 1.48
N ASN A 50 -7.49 12.76 0.29
CA ASN A 50 -7.52 11.68 -0.69
C ASN A 50 -6.71 10.47 -0.18
N PRO A 51 -7.09 9.25 -0.57
CA PRO A 51 -6.28 8.07 -0.28
C PRO A 51 -4.86 8.23 -0.81
N VAL A 52 -3.89 7.77 -0.03
CA VAL A 52 -2.48 7.75 -0.44
C VAL A 52 -2.26 6.57 -1.40
N PRO A 53 -1.67 6.78 -2.59
CA PRO A 53 -1.35 5.69 -3.49
C PRO A 53 -0.18 4.88 -2.94
N VAL A 54 -0.39 3.56 -2.87
CA VAL A 54 0.61 2.56 -2.45
C VAL A 54 0.74 1.53 -3.56
N VAL A 55 1.96 1.22 -3.96
CA VAL A 55 2.24 0.12 -4.89
C VAL A 55 2.55 -1.16 -4.13
N ALA A 56 2.12 -2.32 -4.67
CA ALA A 56 2.33 -3.62 -4.04
C ALA A 56 2.77 -4.66 -5.07
N ALA A 57 3.76 -5.51 -4.73
CA ALA A 57 4.27 -6.55 -5.61
C ALA A 57 4.01 -7.96 -5.06
N ILE A 58 3.37 -8.79 -5.88
CA ILE A 58 3.44 -10.24 -5.80
C ILE A 58 4.72 -10.62 -6.54
N VAL A 59 5.85 -10.67 -5.81
CA VAL A 59 7.17 -10.95 -6.39
C VAL A 59 7.32 -12.44 -6.64
N GLU A 60 7.38 -12.84 -7.91
CA GLU A 60 7.71 -14.21 -8.32
C GLU A 60 9.21 -14.31 -8.58
N TYR A 61 9.87 -15.15 -7.81
CA TYR A 61 11.29 -15.46 -7.89
C TYR A 61 11.50 -16.96 -7.94
N GLU A 62 12.11 -17.47 -9.01
CA GLU A 62 12.32 -18.90 -9.25
C GLU A 62 11.05 -19.75 -9.09
N GLY A 63 9.90 -19.24 -9.60
CA GLY A 63 8.60 -19.93 -9.55
C GLY A 63 7.91 -19.91 -8.17
N ARG A 64 8.49 -19.24 -7.17
CA ARG A 64 7.94 -19.08 -5.82
C ARG A 64 7.62 -17.61 -5.54
N ILE A 65 6.70 -17.37 -4.62
CA ILE A 65 6.31 -16.00 -4.23
C ILE A 65 7.07 -15.58 -2.98
N LEU A 66 7.74 -14.44 -3.07
CA LEU A 66 8.44 -13.82 -1.96
C LEU A 66 7.44 -13.09 -1.06
N LEU A 67 7.44 -13.46 0.21
CA LEU A 67 6.78 -12.73 1.29
C LEU A 67 7.84 -12.27 2.27
N ALA A 68 7.78 -11.03 2.72
CA ALA A 68 8.75 -10.45 3.63
C ALA A 68 8.10 -9.96 4.94
N ARG A 69 8.90 -9.88 5.99
CA ARG A 69 8.49 -9.33 7.29
C ARG A 69 9.21 -8.02 7.56
N ASN A 70 8.44 -6.95 7.68
CA ASN A 70 8.96 -5.66 8.11
C ASN A 70 9.37 -5.69 9.59
N ALA A 71 10.43 -4.97 9.92
CA ALA A 71 10.97 -4.88 11.28
C ALA A 71 9.96 -4.39 12.33
N ALA A 72 8.99 -3.56 11.91
CA ALA A 72 7.94 -3.04 12.78
C ALA A 72 6.79 -4.04 13.05
N TRP A 73 6.75 -5.20 12.37
CA TRP A 73 5.66 -6.15 12.49
C TRP A 73 5.95 -7.28 13.50
N PRO A 74 4.89 -7.84 14.11
CA PRO A 74 5.04 -9.00 14.98
C PRO A 74 5.72 -10.17 14.27
N GLU A 75 6.40 -10.99 15.07
CA GLU A 75 7.00 -12.24 14.57
C GLU A 75 5.96 -13.11 13.87
N GLY A 76 6.37 -13.74 12.76
CA GLY A 76 5.50 -14.58 11.94
C GLY A 76 4.56 -13.84 10.98
N THR A 77 4.57 -12.51 10.96
CA THR A 77 3.75 -11.71 10.04
C THR A 77 4.50 -11.42 8.75
N PHE A 78 4.10 -12.06 7.65
CA PHE A 78 4.70 -11.87 6.33
C PHE A 78 3.69 -11.24 5.37
N ALA A 79 4.12 -10.32 4.52
CA ALA A 79 3.28 -9.68 3.52
C ALA A 79 4.01 -9.54 2.16
N LEU A 80 3.30 -8.98 1.18
CA LEU A 80 3.87 -8.59 -0.09
C LEU A 80 4.82 -7.40 0.12
N ILE A 81 5.73 -7.19 -0.83
CA ILE A 81 6.54 -5.96 -0.92
C ILE A 81 5.61 -4.80 -1.24
N THR A 82 5.77 -3.68 -0.54
CA THR A 82 4.91 -2.50 -0.72
C THR A 82 5.70 -1.22 -0.47
N GLY A 83 5.36 -0.16 -1.19
CA GLY A 83 5.89 1.16 -0.93
C GLY A 83 4.96 2.28 -1.39
N PHE A 84 5.29 3.50 -1.05
CA PHE A 84 4.56 4.66 -1.52
C PHE A 84 4.93 4.99 -2.96
N LEU A 85 3.92 5.35 -3.75
CA LEU A 85 4.16 5.91 -5.07
C LEU A 85 4.72 7.34 -4.90
N GLU A 86 5.87 7.60 -5.51
CA GLU A 86 6.53 8.88 -5.41
C GLU A 86 6.16 9.85 -6.55
N ASN A 87 6.44 11.12 -6.33
CA ASN A 87 6.19 12.14 -7.34
C ASN A 87 7.14 11.97 -8.53
N GLY A 88 6.58 11.90 -9.74
CA GLY A 88 7.35 11.85 -10.98
C GLY A 88 7.64 10.45 -11.50
N GLU A 89 7.15 9.40 -10.86
CA GLU A 89 7.22 8.02 -11.36
C GLU A 89 5.84 7.47 -11.72
N THR A 90 5.80 6.53 -12.64
CA THR A 90 4.61 5.71 -12.90
C THR A 90 4.47 4.63 -11.84
N PRO A 91 3.27 4.06 -11.61
CA PRO A 91 3.11 2.96 -10.66
C PRO A 91 3.97 1.73 -10.97
N GLU A 92 4.24 1.45 -12.24
CA GLU A 92 5.12 0.38 -12.71
C GLU A 92 6.60 0.65 -12.34
N GLU A 93 7.04 1.89 -12.50
CA GLU A 93 8.39 2.32 -12.09
C GLU A 93 8.52 2.26 -10.56
N GLY A 94 7.52 2.76 -9.84
CA GLY A 94 7.50 2.75 -8.38
C GLY A 94 7.59 1.35 -7.82
N ILE A 95 6.80 0.39 -8.33
CA ILE A 95 6.88 -0.99 -7.81
C ILE A 95 8.18 -1.69 -8.19
N ALA A 96 8.75 -1.40 -9.37
CA ALA A 96 10.05 -1.95 -9.75
C ALA A 96 11.19 -1.41 -8.85
N ARG A 97 11.12 -0.12 -8.48
CA ARG A 97 12.02 0.54 -7.52
C ARG A 97 11.91 -0.12 -6.14
N GLU A 98 10.69 -0.26 -5.58
CA GLU A 98 10.48 -0.87 -4.27
C GLU A 98 10.98 -2.32 -4.21
N VAL A 99 10.73 -3.13 -5.25
CA VAL A 99 11.26 -4.49 -5.33
C VAL A 99 12.79 -4.48 -5.30
N LEU A 100 13.43 -3.57 -6.04
CA LEU A 100 14.88 -3.45 -6.05
C LEU A 100 15.44 -2.97 -4.71
N GLU A 101 14.84 -1.94 -4.11
CA GLU A 101 15.29 -1.34 -2.85
C GLU A 101 15.14 -2.29 -1.68
N GLU A 102 13.99 -2.97 -1.57
CA GLU A 102 13.71 -3.84 -0.45
C GLU A 102 14.34 -5.24 -0.56
N THR A 103 14.57 -5.74 -1.78
CA THR A 103 15.01 -7.14 -1.98
C THR A 103 16.28 -7.31 -2.80
N SER A 104 16.80 -6.24 -3.42
CA SER A 104 17.91 -6.25 -4.40
C SER A 104 17.59 -7.04 -5.68
N LEU A 105 16.35 -7.49 -5.88
CA LEU A 105 15.91 -8.14 -7.11
C LEU A 105 15.58 -7.11 -8.19
N ARG A 106 15.84 -7.48 -9.44
CA ARG A 106 15.47 -6.66 -10.61
C ARG A 106 14.21 -7.21 -11.24
N ALA A 107 13.22 -6.34 -11.43
CA ALA A 107 11.99 -6.67 -12.15
C ALA A 107 12.31 -7.03 -13.61
N GLU A 108 11.78 -8.14 -14.08
CA GLU A 108 11.81 -8.58 -15.47
C GLU A 108 10.49 -8.26 -16.18
N THR A 109 9.37 -8.52 -15.51
CA THR A 109 8.03 -8.16 -15.96
C THR A 109 7.23 -7.56 -14.82
N VAL A 110 6.36 -6.58 -15.14
CA VAL A 110 5.46 -5.93 -14.20
C VAL A 110 4.07 -5.97 -14.82
N GLU A 111 3.14 -6.71 -14.23
CA GLU A 111 1.78 -6.94 -14.74
C GLU A 111 0.74 -6.52 -13.71
N LEU A 112 -0.16 -5.60 -14.08
CA LEU A 112 -1.22 -5.13 -13.18
C LEU A 112 -2.17 -6.26 -12.75
N VAL A 113 -2.30 -6.47 -11.45
CA VAL A 113 -3.30 -7.38 -10.88
C VAL A 113 -4.60 -6.64 -10.60
N GLY A 114 -4.54 -5.45 -10.03
CA GLY A 114 -5.72 -4.64 -9.77
C GLY A 114 -5.46 -3.52 -8.77
N VAL A 115 -6.56 -2.82 -8.45
CA VAL A 115 -6.57 -1.71 -7.49
C VAL A 115 -7.50 -2.10 -6.34
N TYR A 116 -7.02 -1.88 -5.11
CA TYR A 116 -7.69 -2.33 -3.88
C TYR A 116 -7.72 -1.21 -2.85
N GLU A 117 -8.81 -1.12 -2.11
CA GLU A 117 -8.93 -0.20 -0.99
C GLU A 117 -8.22 -0.75 0.26
N PHE A 118 -7.66 0.16 1.05
CA PHE A 118 -7.26 -0.11 2.42
C PHE A 118 -7.73 1.02 3.33
N MET A 119 -9.05 1.05 3.53
CA MET A 119 -9.79 2.14 4.20
C MET A 119 -9.21 2.50 5.58
N ARG A 120 -8.76 1.49 6.32
CA ARG A 120 -8.20 1.70 7.67
C ARG A 120 -6.98 2.61 7.68
N LYS A 121 -6.22 2.65 6.59
CA LYS A 121 -5.04 3.52 6.43
C LYS A 121 -5.27 4.68 5.47
N ASN A 122 -6.47 4.80 4.91
CA ASN A 122 -6.74 5.75 3.83
C ASN A 122 -5.75 5.58 2.67
N GLU A 123 -5.52 4.34 2.25
CA GLU A 123 -4.60 3.96 1.17
C GLU A 123 -5.36 3.36 0.00
N LEU A 124 -4.84 3.58 -1.21
CA LEU A 124 -5.26 2.95 -2.44
C LEU A 124 -4.10 2.09 -2.96
N ILE A 125 -4.25 0.78 -2.89
CA ILE A 125 -3.21 -0.17 -3.26
C ILE A 125 -3.32 -0.51 -4.75
N ILE A 126 -2.26 -0.25 -5.51
CA ILE A 126 -2.11 -0.64 -6.90
C ILE A 126 -1.19 -1.86 -6.92
N ALA A 127 -1.76 -3.04 -7.14
CA ALA A 127 -1.04 -4.30 -6.99
C ALA A 127 -0.59 -4.87 -8.34
N TYR A 128 0.66 -5.31 -8.38
CA TYR A 128 1.30 -5.91 -9.54
C TYR A 128 1.79 -7.32 -9.24
N HIS A 129 1.80 -8.18 -10.26
CA HIS A 129 2.62 -9.36 -10.32
C HIS A 129 3.96 -8.99 -10.95
N VAL A 130 5.05 -9.25 -10.25
CA VAL A 130 6.40 -8.89 -10.69
C VAL A 130 7.25 -10.14 -10.76
N ARG A 131 7.66 -10.56 -11.97
CA ARG A 131 8.73 -11.55 -12.08
C ARG A 131 10.06 -10.86 -11.93
N ALA A 132 10.89 -11.40 -11.06
CA ALA A 132 12.16 -10.80 -10.72
C ALA A 132 13.30 -11.81 -10.68
N HIS A 133 14.51 -11.32 -10.92
CA HIS A 133 15.74 -12.12 -10.92
C HIS A 133 16.85 -11.40 -10.14
N GLY A 134 17.91 -12.13 -9.81
CA GLY A 134 19.06 -11.60 -9.08
C GLY A 134 19.36 -12.41 -7.83
N THR A 135 20.03 -11.78 -6.87
CA THR A 135 20.34 -12.35 -5.57
C THR A 135 19.57 -11.58 -4.51
N ILE A 136 18.77 -12.29 -3.69
CA ILE A 136 17.99 -11.64 -2.64
C ILE A 136 18.93 -11.10 -1.55
N ALA A 137 18.88 -9.80 -1.34
CA ALA A 137 19.49 -9.11 -0.20
C ALA A 137 18.47 -8.10 0.33
N LEU A 138 18.02 -8.31 1.56
CA LEU A 138 17.00 -7.48 2.17
C LEU A 138 17.54 -6.11 2.59
N SER A 139 16.71 -5.08 2.45
CA SER A 139 16.96 -3.77 3.05
C SER A 139 16.91 -3.85 4.59
N PRO A 140 17.41 -2.82 5.31
CA PRO A 140 17.30 -2.76 6.77
C PRO A 140 15.87 -2.73 7.31
N GLU A 141 14.88 -2.42 6.48
CA GLU A 141 13.47 -2.41 6.86
C GLU A 141 12.86 -3.80 6.97
N LEU A 142 13.45 -4.77 6.26
CA LEU A 142 13.00 -6.16 6.23
C LEU A 142 13.92 -7.06 7.06
N LEU A 143 13.36 -7.84 7.96
CA LEU A 143 14.13 -8.75 8.83
C LEU A 143 14.32 -10.14 8.23
N GLU A 144 13.32 -10.63 7.51
CA GLU A 144 13.33 -11.98 6.95
C GLU A 144 12.38 -12.08 5.76
N TYR A 145 12.61 -13.09 4.92
CA TYR A 145 11.71 -13.41 3.83
C TYR A 145 11.41 -14.91 3.77
N ARG A 146 10.35 -15.27 3.07
CA ARG A 146 9.98 -16.65 2.73
C ARG A 146 9.68 -16.75 1.26
N LEU A 147 10.15 -17.79 0.63
CA LEU A 147 9.75 -18.18 -0.71
C LEU A 147 8.69 -19.27 -0.60
N VAL A 148 7.47 -18.95 -1.00
CA VAL A 148 6.31 -19.82 -0.84
C VAL A 148 5.85 -20.31 -2.21
N GLU A 149 5.65 -21.63 -2.33
CA GLU A 149 5.03 -22.20 -3.52
C GLU A 149 3.62 -21.60 -3.74
N PRO A 150 3.25 -21.25 -4.99
CA PRO A 150 1.94 -20.64 -5.26
C PRO A 150 0.75 -21.40 -4.67
N ALA A 151 0.76 -22.73 -4.73
CA ALA A 151 -0.31 -23.56 -4.19
C ALA A 151 -0.38 -23.61 -2.64
N ARG A 152 0.65 -23.11 -1.95
CA ARG A 152 0.73 -23.05 -0.49
C ARG A 152 0.48 -21.65 0.08
N LEU A 153 0.23 -20.67 -0.76
CA LEU A 153 -0.09 -19.31 -0.34
C LEU A 153 -1.41 -19.27 0.44
N ARG A 154 -1.45 -18.40 1.43
CA ARG A 154 -2.64 -18.14 2.24
C ARG A 154 -2.92 -16.63 2.26
N PRO A 155 -3.73 -16.13 1.31
CA PRO A 155 -4.07 -14.72 1.24
C PRO A 155 -4.93 -14.32 2.45
N TRP A 156 -4.91 -13.05 2.79
CA TRP A 156 -5.61 -12.49 3.96
C TRP A 156 -6.68 -11.48 3.54
N ARG A 157 -7.63 -11.20 4.47
CA ARG A 157 -8.89 -10.48 4.18
C ARG A 157 -8.76 -8.95 4.04
N ALA A 158 -7.56 -8.37 3.99
CA ALA A 158 -7.39 -6.93 3.93
C ALA A 158 -6.21 -6.51 3.05
N GLY A 159 -6.27 -5.32 2.47
CA GLY A 159 -5.19 -4.71 1.75
C GLY A 159 -4.58 -5.61 0.67
N THR A 160 -3.28 -5.83 0.72
CA THR A 160 -2.54 -6.63 -0.27
C THR A 160 -2.92 -8.11 -0.32
N GLY A 161 -3.58 -8.64 0.73
CA GLY A 161 -4.09 -10.02 0.71
C GLY A 161 -5.20 -10.24 -0.31
N LEU A 162 -6.02 -9.23 -0.60
CA LEU A 162 -7.06 -9.29 -1.63
C LEU A 162 -6.44 -9.38 -3.03
N ALA A 163 -5.33 -8.66 -3.26
CA ALA A 163 -4.58 -8.74 -4.51
C ALA A 163 -3.98 -10.14 -4.72
N LEU A 164 -3.40 -10.71 -3.65
CA LEU A 164 -2.87 -12.06 -3.70
C LEU A 164 -3.95 -13.11 -4.00
N ALA A 165 -5.14 -12.98 -3.38
CA ALA A 165 -6.29 -13.84 -3.62
C ALA A 165 -6.76 -13.76 -5.09
N GLU A 166 -6.86 -12.55 -5.64
CA GLU A 166 -7.25 -12.34 -7.04
C GLU A 166 -6.21 -12.93 -8.00
N TRP A 167 -4.93 -12.76 -7.74
CA TRP A 167 -3.84 -13.34 -8.52
C TRP A 167 -3.91 -14.88 -8.52
N MET A 168 -4.18 -15.50 -7.36
CA MET A 168 -4.37 -16.95 -7.23
C MET A 168 -5.61 -17.42 -7.99
N ARG A 169 -6.72 -16.70 -7.86
CA ARG A 169 -7.98 -17.00 -8.55
C ARG A 169 -7.80 -17.04 -10.08
N ARG A 170 -7.11 -16.03 -10.65
CA ARG A 170 -6.81 -15.97 -12.10
C ARG A 170 -5.97 -17.15 -12.60
N ARG A 171 -5.20 -17.77 -11.71
CA ARG A 171 -4.38 -18.94 -12.01
C ARG A 171 -5.05 -20.27 -11.68
N GLY A 172 -6.31 -20.26 -11.26
CA GLY A 172 -7.04 -21.48 -10.88
C GLY A 172 -6.45 -22.16 -9.63
N LEU A 173 -5.70 -21.45 -8.80
CA LEU A 173 -5.12 -21.96 -7.57
C LEU A 173 -6.19 -21.91 -6.45
N PRO A 174 -6.39 -23.02 -5.71
CA PRO A 174 -7.29 -23.02 -4.56
C PRO A 174 -6.69 -22.21 -3.42
N PHE A 175 -7.53 -21.45 -2.69
CA PHE A 175 -7.12 -20.74 -1.48
C PHE A 175 -8.28 -20.54 -0.51
N GLU A 176 -7.93 -20.32 0.75
CA GLU A 176 -8.83 -19.83 1.78
C GLU A 176 -8.26 -18.51 2.33
N LEU A 177 -9.15 -17.54 2.54
CA LEU A 177 -8.77 -16.27 3.17
C LEU A 177 -8.56 -16.48 4.67
N VAL A 178 -7.39 -16.06 5.15
CA VAL A 178 -7.05 -16.15 6.57
C VAL A 178 -7.20 -14.79 7.27
N GLU A 179 -7.58 -14.84 8.53
CA GLU A 179 -7.51 -13.66 9.39
C GLU A 179 -6.08 -13.45 9.87
N ARG A 180 -5.65 -12.20 9.96
CA ARG A 180 -4.36 -11.84 10.57
C ARG A 180 -4.57 -11.09 11.85
N PRO A 181 -3.84 -11.44 12.92
CA PRO A 181 -3.88 -10.67 14.17
C PRO A 181 -3.49 -9.21 13.90
N GLY A 182 -4.32 -8.28 14.36
CA GLY A 182 -4.02 -6.84 14.29
C GLY A 182 -4.32 -6.13 12.96
N GLN A 183 -5.01 -6.80 12.04
CA GLN A 183 -5.51 -6.18 10.80
C GLN A 183 -6.98 -5.80 10.87
#